data_bbc05d2bbf169e96460ef8c7b7cf66a0
#
_entry.id   bbc05d2bbf169e96460ef8c7b7cf66a0
#
_cell.length_a   1.000
_cell.length_b   1.000
_cell.length_c   1.000
_cell.angle_alpha   90.00
_cell.angle_beta   90.00
_cell.angle_gamma   90.00
#
_symmetry.space_group_name_H-M   'P 1'
#
loop_
_entity.id
_entity.type
_entity.pdbx_description
1 polymer ?
#
loop_
_entity_poly.entity_id
_entity_poly.type
_entity_poly.pdbx_seq_one_letter_code
_entity_poly.pdbx_strand_id
1 'polypeptide(L)'
;MNPDFETRVQRYLDGCITDGEMAVLNAELESDAVLRREFTDWMNLDSGLAALAQGREERSPMVMRRFRQTHVALAASVVIAMSVLWFWQGKGGAYAIVEEQTGSAGLVPGLRVKSEAHRIAAGTVKLRTRRGAELVIEAPAVFRFESAQRLRLEKGRLSADVPPPAKGFTVITPDGDAVDLGTRFGIDVTGQGRSEIHVFEGEVVAQLDGASDPLSLRGGEAYAMRGGAGDGRELRNAAFIEGAEMSSLRAALEAGQESRAAAANAALREDPALIALLTFEESGAASGVFREVQGRWPGSRAMEFVEAGDHLALDVGGGRGWTQLTLAAWVRLDRLGAPYQSLLHTDGWSQDNPGQVHWMINGDATMRLALRSNELDPAADERHGYPDSRTPVLPERGRWVHLVVVYDSAKGTVRFYLNGRFDKETRQSVAHPARLGPARIGNWDQQDRKLSGRIDELLLLGRAMGDAEIGELYEAGVPYR
;
A
#
# COMPACT_ATOMS: atom_id res chain seq x y z
N MET A 1 24.09 36.94 -1.45
CA MET A 1 24.06 35.89 -0.41
C MET A 1 23.74 36.54 0.92
N ASN A 2 22.79 36.07 1.67
CA ASN A 2 22.40 36.63 2.97
C ASN A 2 23.24 35.95 4.07
N PRO A 3 24.22 36.61 4.71
CA PRO A 3 25.10 35.99 5.70
C PRO A 3 24.34 35.40 6.91
N ASP A 4 23.17 35.92 7.20
CA ASP A 4 22.34 35.42 8.30
C ASP A 4 21.67 34.08 7.94
N PHE A 5 21.33 33.85 6.68
CA PHE A 5 20.80 32.58 6.19
C PHE A 5 21.88 31.49 6.23
N GLU A 6 23.08 31.76 5.74
CA GLU A 6 24.21 30.80 5.82
C GLU A 6 24.52 30.40 7.26
N THR A 7 24.53 31.34 8.17
CA THR A 7 24.78 31.07 9.60
C THR A 7 23.70 30.14 10.18
N ARG A 8 22.42 30.34 9.81
CA ARG A 8 21.35 29.45 10.26
C ARG A 8 21.45 28.05 9.64
N VAL A 9 21.80 27.94 8.35
CA VAL A 9 22.03 26.66 7.69
C VAL A 9 23.21 25.93 8.34
N GLN A 10 24.31 26.60 8.64
CA GLN A 10 25.44 26.00 9.33
C GLN A 10 25.07 25.50 10.73
N ARG A 11 24.35 26.30 11.51
CA ARG A 11 23.85 25.87 12.84
C ARG A 11 22.88 24.69 12.75
N TYR A 12 22.10 24.62 11.68
CA TYR A 12 21.23 23.47 11.38
C TYR A 12 22.05 22.20 11.13
N LEU A 13 23.11 22.28 10.29
CA LEU A 13 24.01 21.17 9.99
C LEU A 13 24.78 20.71 11.24
N ASP A 14 25.21 21.65 12.07
CA ASP A 14 25.94 21.38 13.32
C ASP A 14 25.00 20.86 14.44
N GLY A 15 23.67 20.84 14.24
CA GLY A 15 22.66 20.39 15.21
C GLY A 15 22.51 21.32 16.41
N CYS A 16 22.91 22.58 16.30
CA CYS A 16 22.85 23.58 17.38
C CYS A 16 21.94 24.77 17.09
N ILE A 17 21.06 24.65 16.09
CA ILE A 17 20.03 25.66 15.78
C ILE A 17 18.97 25.74 16.89
N THR A 18 18.56 26.94 17.27
CA THR A 18 17.48 27.15 18.24
C THR A 18 16.11 27.13 17.57
N ASP A 19 15.03 26.88 18.36
CA ASP A 19 13.65 26.84 17.83
C ASP A 19 13.25 28.15 17.12
N GLY A 20 13.70 29.30 17.61
CA GLY A 20 13.47 30.59 16.98
C GLY A 20 14.18 30.75 15.64
N GLU A 21 15.43 30.32 15.54
CA GLU A 21 16.20 30.32 14.29
C GLU A 21 15.65 29.32 13.28
N MET A 22 15.15 28.18 13.76
CA MET A 22 14.49 27.19 12.92
C MET A 22 13.20 27.72 12.29
N ALA A 23 12.39 28.43 13.07
CA ALA A 23 11.17 29.05 12.57
C ALA A 23 11.47 30.11 11.48
N VAL A 24 12.54 30.90 11.64
CA VAL A 24 12.98 31.85 10.63
C VAL A 24 13.49 31.15 9.38
N LEU A 25 14.33 30.12 9.53
CA LEU A 25 14.85 29.33 8.42
C LEU A 25 13.71 28.69 7.61
N ASN A 26 12.71 28.12 8.27
CA ASN A 26 11.56 27.55 7.59
C ASN A 26 10.75 28.61 6.81
N ALA A 27 10.52 29.77 7.39
CA ALA A 27 9.80 30.86 6.73
C ALA A 27 10.56 31.38 5.49
N GLU A 28 11.89 31.46 5.56
CA GLU A 28 12.75 31.84 4.42
C GLU A 28 12.68 30.76 3.32
N LEU A 29 12.77 29.49 3.69
CA LEU A 29 12.65 28.37 2.75
C LEU A 29 11.26 28.26 2.13
N GLU A 30 10.19 28.62 2.82
CA GLU A 30 8.83 28.66 2.29
C GLU A 30 8.62 29.80 1.29
N SER A 31 9.23 30.96 1.55
CA SER A 31 8.98 32.18 0.77
C SER A 31 9.89 32.35 -0.45
N ASP A 32 11.08 31.73 -0.47
CA ASP A 32 12.09 31.98 -1.52
C ASP A 32 12.65 30.71 -2.14
N ALA A 33 12.38 30.54 -3.44
CA ALA A 33 12.84 29.38 -4.23
C ALA A 33 14.37 29.35 -4.42
N VAL A 34 15.04 30.52 -4.37
CA VAL A 34 16.52 30.59 -4.51
C VAL A 34 17.17 30.10 -3.23
N LEU A 35 16.65 30.51 -2.06
CA LEU A 35 17.15 30.05 -0.77
C LEU A 35 16.93 28.55 -0.56
N ARG A 36 15.82 27.99 -1.08
CA ARG A 36 15.62 26.54 -1.11
C ARG A 36 16.70 25.80 -1.89
N ARG A 37 17.09 26.34 -3.04
CA ARG A 37 18.15 25.76 -3.88
C ARG A 37 19.51 25.82 -3.17
N GLU A 38 19.84 26.96 -2.60
CA GLU A 38 21.06 27.14 -1.80
C GLU A 38 21.11 26.18 -0.60
N PHE A 39 20.00 26.01 0.12
CA PHE A 39 19.91 25.05 1.21
C PHE A 39 20.18 23.61 0.75
N THR A 40 19.63 23.22 -0.40
CA THR A 40 19.87 21.90 -0.98
C THR A 40 21.32 21.70 -1.38
N ASP A 41 21.96 22.72 -1.93
CA ASP A 41 23.39 22.69 -2.30
C ASP A 41 24.27 22.54 -1.05
N TRP A 42 23.96 23.22 0.05
CA TRP A 42 24.65 23.05 1.34
C TRP A 42 24.51 21.64 1.92
N MET A 43 23.31 21.07 1.86
CA MET A 43 23.06 19.70 2.31
C MET A 43 23.86 18.66 1.50
N ASN A 44 23.94 18.87 0.18
CA ASN A 44 24.73 18.02 -0.73
C ASN A 44 26.23 18.18 -0.50
N LEU A 45 26.71 19.40 -0.23
CA LEU A 45 28.12 19.69 0.04
C LEU A 45 28.57 19.03 1.35
N ASP A 46 27.79 19.13 2.42
CA ASP A 46 28.06 18.50 3.71
C ASP A 46 28.12 16.97 3.59
N SER A 47 27.18 16.39 2.86
CA SER A 47 27.17 14.96 2.55
C SER A 47 28.37 14.53 1.70
N GLY A 48 28.80 15.36 0.74
CA GLY A 48 29.96 15.15 -0.10
C GLY A 48 31.29 15.26 0.67
N LEU A 49 31.39 16.24 1.57
CA LEU A 49 32.56 16.42 2.43
C LEU A 49 32.68 15.28 3.46
N ALA A 50 31.59 14.80 4.02
CA ALA A 50 31.56 13.64 4.90
C ALA A 50 32.06 12.37 4.18
N ALA A 51 31.69 12.18 2.90
CA ALA A 51 32.17 11.08 2.06
C ALA A 51 33.67 11.21 1.71
N LEU A 52 34.17 12.44 1.47
CA LEU A 52 35.59 12.71 1.19
C LEU A 52 36.46 12.57 2.45
N ALA A 53 35.95 12.90 3.63
CA ALA A 53 36.63 12.73 4.90
C ALA A 53 36.88 11.25 5.25
N GLN A 54 36.04 10.35 4.74
CA GLN A 54 36.22 8.90 4.88
C GLN A 54 37.22 8.28 3.90
N GLY A 55 37.67 9.02 2.85
CA GLY A 55 38.50 8.50 1.75
C GLY A 55 39.94 8.91 1.76
N ARG A 56 40.47 9.67 2.75
CA ARG A 56 41.84 10.21 2.71
C ARG A 56 42.70 9.79 3.90
N GLU A 57 43.20 8.56 3.88
CA GLU A 57 44.49 8.23 4.49
C GLU A 57 45.58 8.24 3.42
N GLU A 58 46.22 9.36 3.22
CA GLU A 58 47.51 9.40 2.53
C GLU A 58 48.61 9.89 3.48
N ARG A 59 49.67 9.10 3.49
CA ARG A 59 50.88 9.21 4.30
C ARG A 59 51.71 10.44 3.93
N SER A 60 52.23 11.14 4.93
CA SER A 60 53.39 12.02 4.78
C SER A 60 54.36 11.90 5.94
N PRO A 61 55.69 12.03 5.69
CA PRO A 61 56.73 11.51 6.58
C PRO A 61 57.08 12.45 7.73
N MET A 62 57.42 11.80 8.83
CA MET A 62 57.73 12.34 10.15
C MET A 62 59.11 13.05 10.18
N VAL A 63 59.14 14.27 10.67
CA VAL A 63 60.38 14.91 11.19
C VAL A 63 60.30 14.92 12.71
N MET A 64 61.19 14.14 13.32
CA MET A 64 61.28 13.98 14.77
C MET A 64 61.90 15.22 15.45
N ARG A 65 61.19 15.77 16.43
CA ARG A 65 61.78 16.63 17.46
C ARG A 65 61.36 16.12 18.85
N ARG A 66 62.37 15.62 19.60
CA ARG A 66 62.19 15.09 20.97
C ARG A 66 61.77 16.20 21.93
N PHE A 67 60.60 16.06 22.59
CA PHE A 67 60.23 16.77 23.80
C PHE A 67 59.48 15.84 24.77
N ARG A 68 59.96 15.82 26.02
CA ARG A 68 59.48 15.15 27.27
C ARG A 68 58.20 14.35 27.21
N GLN A 69 58.40 13.03 27.29
CA GLN A 69 57.41 11.96 27.04
C GLN A 69 56.78 11.39 28.31
N THR A 70 56.14 12.12 29.17
CA THR A 70 55.41 11.44 30.26
C THR A 70 53.99 11.95 30.51
N HIS A 71 53.60 13.13 30.04
CA HIS A 71 52.21 13.61 30.21
C HIS A 71 51.40 13.67 28.92
N VAL A 72 52.02 13.62 27.73
CA VAL A 72 51.36 13.63 26.43
C VAL A 72 50.79 12.25 26.09
N ALA A 73 51.44 11.17 26.54
CA ALA A 73 50.97 9.81 26.31
C ALA A 73 49.64 9.47 27.05
N LEU A 74 49.44 10.08 28.23
CA LEU A 74 48.17 9.87 28.99
C LEU A 74 47.01 10.68 28.38
N ALA A 75 47.26 11.89 27.90
CA ALA A 75 46.25 12.70 27.21
C ALA A 75 45.86 12.12 25.85
N ALA A 76 46.85 11.62 25.08
CA ALA A 76 46.58 10.96 23.80
C ALA A 76 45.81 9.65 23.97
N SER A 77 46.12 8.84 24.99
CA SER A 77 45.39 7.61 25.27
C SER A 77 43.94 7.88 25.75
N VAL A 78 43.69 8.95 26.49
CA VAL A 78 42.36 9.37 26.90
C VAL A 78 41.57 9.91 25.72
N VAL A 79 42.19 10.72 24.83
CA VAL A 79 41.54 11.21 23.61
C VAL A 79 41.26 10.06 22.61
N ILE A 80 42.21 9.11 22.47
CA ILE A 80 42.00 7.91 21.65
C ILE A 80 40.94 7.01 22.28
N ALA A 81 40.95 6.81 23.60
CA ALA A 81 39.88 6.04 24.28
C ALA A 81 38.53 6.72 24.20
N MET A 82 38.46 8.05 24.35
CA MET A 82 37.19 8.79 24.15
C MET A 82 36.77 8.80 22.68
N SER A 83 37.71 8.93 21.73
CA SER A 83 37.40 8.83 20.29
C SER A 83 36.95 7.42 19.89
N VAL A 84 37.59 6.38 20.46
CA VAL A 84 37.17 4.98 20.27
C VAL A 84 35.84 4.72 20.96
N LEU A 85 35.62 5.27 22.16
CA LEU A 85 34.32 5.16 22.85
C LEU A 85 33.22 5.92 22.10
N TRP A 86 33.53 7.11 21.59
CA TRP A 86 32.63 7.93 20.77
C TRP A 86 32.35 7.26 19.42
N PHE A 87 33.37 6.67 18.78
CA PHE A 87 33.24 5.89 17.56
C PHE A 87 32.46 4.58 17.80
N TRP A 88 32.63 3.93 18.97
CA TRP A 88 31.86 2.76 19.37
C TRP A 88 30.42 3.11 19.77
N GLN A 89 30.21 4.23 20.44
CA GLN A 89 28.87 4.73 20.75
C GLN A 89 28.12 5.22 19.50
N GLY A 90 28.84 5.79 18.52
CA GLY A 90 28.25 6.21 17.24
C GLY A 90 27.81 5.05 16.32
N LYS A 91 28.52 3.90 16.40
CA LYS A 91 28.18 2.72 15.58
C LYS A 91 27.18 1.74 16.24
N GLY A 92 26.70 2.00 17.45
CA GLY A 92 25.86 1.09 18.21
C GLY A 92 24.42 1.52 18.46
N GLY A 93 23.99 2.68 17.97
CA GLY A 93 22.64 3.18 18.21
C GLY A 93 21.61 2.55 17.27
N ALA A 94 20.47 2.11 17.81
CA ALA A 94 19.34 1.74 16.98
C ALA A 94 18.82 2.95 16.20
N TYR A 95 18.42 2.76 14.96
CA TYR A 95 17.86 3.82 14.10
C TYR A 95 16.35 3.95 14.28
N ALA A 96 15.68 2.85 14.60
CA ALA A 96 14.26 2.81 14.88
C ALA A 96 13.93 1.76 15.96
N ILE A 97 12.69 1.80 16.45
CA ILE A 97 12.11 0.80 17.37
C ILE A 97 10.85 0.26 16.71
N VAL A 98 10.63 -1.04 16.81
CA VAL A 98 9.36 -1.68 16.47
C VAL A 98 8.33 -1.30 17.52
N GLU A 99 7.27 -0.59 17.13
CA GLU A 99 6.16 -0.25 18.02
C GLU A 99 5.10 -1.34 18.03
N GLU A 100 4.73 -1.82 16.84
CA GLU A 100 3.67 -2.79 16.65
C GLU A 100 3.97 -3.70 15.46
N GLN A 101 3.42 -4.91 15.47
CA GLN A 101 3.48 -5.81 14.33
C GLN A 101 2.26 -6.73 14.27
N THR A 102 1.93 -7.23 13.06
CA THR A 102 0.96 -8.28 12.82
C THR A 102 1.59 -9.35 11.93
N GLY A 103 1.83 -10.56 12.47
CA GLY A 103 2.37 -11.67 11.69
C GLY A 103 3.83 -11.56 11.20
N SER A 104 4.56 -10.51 11.60
CA SER A 104 5.97 -10.30 11.19
C SER A 104 6.93 -11.05 12.11
N ALA A 105 7.22 -12.30 11.81
CA ALA A 105 8.16 -13.08 12.58
C ALA A 105 9.54 -12.39 12.67
N GLY A 106 10.07 -12.28 13.89
CA GLY A 106 11.38 -11.69 14.17
C GLY A 106 11.40 -10.17 14.41
N LEU A 107 10.35 -9.43 14.06
CA LEU A 107 10.22 -8.00 14.36
C LEU A 107 9.25 -7.77 15.51
N VAL A 108 9.63 -8.15 16.71
CA VAL A 108 8.79 -8.04 17.91
C VAL A 108 8.77 -6.62 18.46
N PRO A 109 7.65 -6.14 19.05
CA PRO A 109 7.58 -4.84 19.71
C PRO A 109 8.71 -4.62 20.71
N GLY A 110 9.32 -3.43 20.68
CA GLY A 110 10.48 -3.07 21.48
C GLY A 110 11.83 -3.47 20.86
N LEU A 111 11.85 -4.24 19.77
CA LEU A 111 13.09 -4.54 19.06
C LEU A 111 13.71 -3.26 18.51
N ARG A 112 15.00 -3.10 18.76
CA ARG A 112 15.80 -1.98 18.24
C ARG A 112 16.36 -2.33 16.87
N VAL A 113 15.87 -1.64 15.85
CA VAL A 113 16.29 -1.83 14.45
C VAL A 113 17.56 -1.03 14.16
N LYS A 114 18.55 -1.68 13.57
CA LYS A 114 19.85 -1.10 13.20
C LYS A 114 20.02 -1.13 11.68
N SER A 115 21.25 -1.31 11.18
CA SER A 115 21.60 -1.27 9.76
C SER A 115 21.46 -2.62 9.03
N GLU A 116 21.11 -3.70 9.72
CA GLU A 116 20.89 -4.99 9.08
C GLU A 116 19.67 -4.97 8.13
N ALA A 117 19.71 -5.80 7.10
CA ALA A 117 18.59 -5.98 6.21
C ALA A 117 17.49 -6.82 6.88
N HIS A 118 16.27 -6.31 6.83
CA HIS A 118 15.07 -6.97 7.33
C HIS A 118 14.20 -7.45 6.19
N ARG A 119 13.71 -8.68 6.31
CA ARG A 119 12.76 -9.28 5.37
C ARG A 119 11.48 -9.62 6.10
N ILE A 120 10.38 -9.07 5.63
CA ILE A 120 9.04 -9.37 6.10
C ILE A 120 8.36 -10.23 5.05
N ALA A 121 8.09 -11.50 5.36
CA ALA A 121 7.42 -12.43 4.47
C ALA A 121 5.89 -12.29 4.57
N ALA A 122 5.38 -11.96 5.76
CA ALA A 122 3.96 -11.87 6.08
C ALA A 122 3.72 -10.77 7.12
N GLY A 123 2.52 -10.19 7.10
CA GLY A 123 2.08 -9.20 8.08
C GLY A 123 2.55 -7.78 7.81
N THR A 124 2.48 -6.98 8.84
CA THR A 124 2.79 -5.54 8.78
C THR A 124 3.60 -5.16 10.02
N VAL A 125 4.52 -4.23 9.90
CA VAL A 125 5.30 -3.70 11.02
C VAL A 125 5.18 -2.17 11.08
N LYS A 126 4.96 -1.65 12.29
CA LYS A 126 5.05 -0.22 12.59
C LYS A 126 6.36 0.08 13.30
N LEU A 127 7.11 1.01 12.75
CA LEU A 127 8.40 1.44 13.25
C LEU A 127 8.34 2.93 13.61
N ARG A 128 9.01 3.31 14.69
CA ARG A 128 9.28 4.71 15.01
C ARG A 128 10.78 4.96 14.94
N THR A 129 11.19 5.93 14.12
CA THR A 129 12.58 6.33 14.03
C THR A 129 13.00 7.17 15.25
N ARG A 130 14.31 7.33 15.47
CA ARG A 130 14.83 8.15 16.59
C ARG A 130 14.40 9.62 16.52
N ARG A 131 14.09 10.14 15.33
CA ARG A 131 13.60 11.52 15.14
C ARG A 131 12.07 11.62 15.11
N GLY A 132 11.38 10.50 15.27
CA GLY A 132 9.93 10.45 15.42
C GLY A 132 9.15 10.15 14.14
N ALA A 133 9.79 9.89 12.99
CA ALA A 133 9.06 9.43 11.82
C ALA A 133 8.40 8.07 12.12
N GLU A 134 7.11 7.95 11.82
CA GLU A 134 6.35 6.71 11.92
C GLU A 134 6.25 6.06 10.54
N LEU A 135 6.64 4.80 10.49
CA LEU A 135 6.68 4.03 9.26
C LEU A 135 5.82 2.79 9.43
N VAL A 136 4.93 2.52 8.48
CA VAL A 136 4.18 1.26 8.41
C VAL A 136 4.62 0.52 7.15
N ILE A 137 5.16 -0.68 7.29
CA ILE A 137 5.69 -1.49 6.20
C ILE A 137 4.88 -2.76 6.09
N GLU A 138 4.26 -2.98 4.91
CA GLU A 138 3.43 -4.14 4.57
C GLU A 138 4.22 -5.20 3.80
N ALA A 139 4.08 -6.45 4.18
CA ALA A 139 4.68 -7.61 3.51
C ALA A 139 4.09 -7.85 2.09
N PRO A 140 4.81 -8.54 1.19
CA PRO A 140 6.20 -8.95 1.36
C PRO A 140 7.17 -7.77 1.17
N ALA A 141 8.08 -7.56 2.12
CA ALA A 141 8.98 -6.41 2.10
C ALA A 141 10.43 -6.77 2.42
N VAL A 142 11.36 -5.98 1.85
CA VAL A 142 12.79 -6.03 2.15
C VAL A 142 13.27 -4.60 2.34
N PHE A 143 13.80 -4.31 3.52
CA PHE A 143 14.29 -2.97 3.85
C PHE A 143 15.49 -3.00 4.80
N ARG A 144 16.22 -1.90 4.86
CA ARG A 144 17.27 -1.65 5.85
C ARG A 144 17.39 -0.17 6.14
N PHE A 145 17.76 0.17 7.36
CA PHE A 145 18.13 1.54 7.70
C PHE A 145 19.61 1.78 7.37
N GLU A 146 19.92 2.88 6.70
CA GLU A 146 21.28 3.39 6.54
C GLU A 146 21.62 4.37 7.67
N SER A 147 20.63 5.09 8.17
CA SER A 147 20.71 5.98 9.34
C SER A 147 19.32 6.15 9.97
N ALA A 148 19.22 6.97 11.03
CA ALA A 148 17.92 7.33 11.61
C ALA A 148 17.03 8.17 10.67
N GLN A 149 17.60 8.71 9.58
CA GLN A 149 16.93 9.56 8.58
C GLN A 149 16.89 8.93 7.19
N ARG A 150 17.49 7.75 6.99
CA ARG A 150 17.58 7.11 5.67
C ARG A 150 17.20 5.64 5.78
N LEU A 151 16.18 5.25 5.05
CA LEU A 151 15.73 3.87 4.91
C LEU A 151 15.82 3.46 3.44
N ARG A 152 16.43 2.33 3.14
CA ARG A 152 16.39 1.70 1.84
C ARG A 152 15.26 0.68 1.80
N LEU A 153 14.35 0.85 0.86
CA LEU A 153 13.25 -0.08 0.56
C LEU A 153 13.55 -0.76 -0.78
N GLU A 154 13.91 -2.03 -0.75
CA GLU A 154 14.23 -2.82 -1.95
C GLU A 154 12.97 -3.44 -2.57
N LYS A 155 11.98 -3.73 -1.74
CA LYS A 155 10.68 -4.29 -2.11
C LYS A 155 9.67 -4.03 -1.01
N GLY A 156 8.39 -3.85 -1.37
CA GLY A 156 7.28 -3.76 -0.45
C GLY A 156 6.61 -2.40 -0.46
N ARG A 157 5.61 -2.27 0.39
CA ARG A 157 4.83 -1.05 0.53
C ARG A 157 5.08 -0.40 1.88
N LEU A 158 5.39 0.88 1.85
CA LEU A 158 5.68 1.69 3.03
C LEU A 158 4.78 2.91 3.04
N SER A 159 4.11 3.19 4.16
CA SER A 159 3.57 4.51 4.45
C SER A 159 4.41 5.18 5.53
N ALA A 160 4.61 6.49 5.39
CA ALA A 160 5.37 7.32 6.31
C ALA A 160 4.55 8.52 6.77
N ASP A 161 4.60 8.80 8.07
CA ASP A 161 4.14 10.04 8.68
C ASP A 161 5.37 10.70 9.32
N VAL A 162 5.77 11.85 8.79
CA VAL A 162 7.03 12.48 9.15
C VAL A 162 6.78 13.82 9.85
N PRO A 163 6.83 13.82 11.19
CA PRO A 163 6.65 15.05 11.97
C PRO A 163 7.85 16.01 11.78
N PRO A 164 7.69 17.29 12.12
CA PRO A 164 8.72 18.31 11.89
C PRO A 164 10.14 17.97 12.37
N PRO A 165 10.36 17.28 13.54
CA PRO A 165 11.70 16.92 13.97
C PRO A 165 12.39 15.87 13.07
N ALA A 166 11.60 15.12 12.27
CA ALA A 166 12.08 14.09 11.35
C ALA A 166 12.14 14.57 9.89
N LYS A 167 11.84 15.84 9.61
CA LYS A 167 11.91 16.43 8.27
C LYS A 167 13.25 16.11 7.59
N GLY A 168 13.21 15.78 6.29
CA GLY A 168 14.33 15.29 5.52
C GLY A 168 14.52 13.77 5.61
N PHE A 169 13.53 13.05 6.17
CA PHE A 169 13.54 11.59 6.12
C PHE A 169 13.56 11.12 4.66
N THR A 170 14.48 10.25 4.33
CA THR A 170 14.69 9.79 2.95
C THR A 170 14.39 8.31 2.83
N VAL A 171 13.58 7.95 1.85
CA VAL A 171 13.40 6.56 1.42
C VAL A 171 14.13 6.36 0.11
N ILE A 172 15.11 5.47 0.14
CA ILE A 172 15.93 5.07 -1.01
C ILE A 172 15.24 3.87 -1.66
N THR A 173 14.97 3.97 -2.95
CA THR A 173 14.35 2.90 -3.75
C THR A 173 15.26 2.44 -4.89
N PRO A 174 14.95 1.36 -5.61
CA PRO A 174 15.73 0.96 -6.79
C PRO A 174 15.75 1.98 -7.94
N ASP A 175 14.78 2.90 -8.00
CA ASP A 175 14.67 3.88 -9.09
C ASP A 175 15.05 5.30 -8.69
N GLY A 176 15.42 5.53 -7.41
CA GLY A 176 15.81 6.83 -6.90
C GLY A 176 15.41 7.08 -5.44
N ASP A 177 15.69 8.27 -4.96
CA ASP A 177 15.47 8.68 -3.58
C ASP A 177 14.21 9.56 -3.46
N ALA A 178 13.41 9.34 -2.43
CA ALA A 178 12.28 10.18 -2.03
C ALA A 178 12.63 10.91 -0.72
N VAL A 179 12.78 12.22 -0.77
CA VAL A 179 13.12 13.06 0.37
C VAL A 179 11.87 13.78 0.87
N ASP A 180 11.51 13.55 2.11
CA ASP A 180 10.39 14.17 2.78
C ASP A 180 10.66 15.62 3.19
N LEU A 181 9.67 16.50 3.02
CA LEU A 181 9.72 17.88 3.50
C LEU A 181 8.70 18.17 4.62
N GLY A 182 8.30 17.16 5.40
CA GLY A 182 7.29 17.26 6.46
C GLY A 182 5.93 16.80 5.94
N THR A 183 5.79 15.51 5.62
CA THR A 183 4.71 14.96 4.80
C THR A 183 4.14 13.67 5.35
N ARG A 184 2.97 13.33 4.84
CA ARG A 184 2.44 11.96 4.85
C ARG A 184 2.47 11.44 3.43
N PHE A 185 3.19 10.34 3.23
CA PHE A 185 3.38 9.77 1.89
C PHE A 185 3.48 8.24 1.92
N GLY A 186 3.33 7.63 0.77
CA GLY A 186 3.50 6.20 0.57
C GLY A 186 4.49 5.90 -0.54
N ILE A 187 5.21 4.79 -0.40
CA ILE A 187 6.08 4.23 -1.44
C ILE A 187 5.72 2.78 -1.67
N ASP A 188 5.55 2.41 -2.93
CA ASP A 188 5.28 1.05 -3.38
C ASP A 188 6.42 0.59 -4.29
N VAL A 189 7.23 -0.37 -3.83
CA VAL A 189 8.32 -0.97 -4.62
C VAL A 189 7.93 -2.40 -4.99
N THR A 190 7.72 -2.62 -6.29
CA THR A 190 7.30 -3.94 -6.81
C THR A 190 8.43 -4.97 -6.73
N GLY A 191 8.08 -6.25 -6.86
CA GLY A 191 9.08 -7.33 -6.96
C GLY A 191 10.01 -7.24 -8.17
N GLN A 192 9.67 -6.39 -9.16
CA GLN A 192 10.50 -6.10 -10.33
C GLN A 192 11.35 -4.81 -10.16
N GLY A 193 11.36 -4.24 -8.95
CA GLY A 193 12.13 -3.03 -8.63
C GLY A 193 11.52 -1.72 -9.15
N ARG A 194 10.27 -1.72 -9.63
CA ARG A 194 9.58 -0.48 -10.02
C ARG A 194 9.04 0.21 -8.78
N SER A 195 9.29 1.51 -8.67
CA SER A 195 8.96 2.32 -7.51
C SER A 195 7.91 3.37 -7.84
N GLU A 196 6.90 3.51 -6.98
CA GLU A 196 5.87 4.55 -7.05
C GLU A 196 5.87 5.36 -5.76
N ILE A 197 5.76 6.69 -5.88
CA ILE A 197 5.58 7.63 -4.76
C ILE A 197 4.14 8.14 -4.80
N HIS A 198 3.48 8.17 -3.65
CA HIS A 198 2.14 8.71 -3.44
C HIS A 198 2.20 9.74 -2.31
N VAL A 199 1.97 11.01 -2.59
CA VAL A 199 1.99 12.08 -1.58
C VAL A 199 0.56 12.35 -1.10
N PHE A 200 0.28 12.06 0.18
CA PHE A 200 -1.06 12.27 0.75
C PHE A 200 -1.23 13.71 1.24
N GLU A 201 -0.20 14.23 1.92
CA GLU A 201 -0.16 15.59 2.46
C GLU A 201 1.27 16.13 2.43
N GLY A 202 1.45 17.43 2.19
CA GLY A 202 2.74 18.11 2.17
C GLY A 202 3.49 18.01 0.85
N GLU A 203 4.81 17.86 0.86
CA GLU A 203 5.68 17.87 -0.32
C GLU A 203 6.82 16.85 -0.18
N VAL A 204 7.05 16.02 -1.21
CA VAL A 204 8.17 15.07 -1.33
C VAL A 204 9.00 15.46 -2.54
N VAL A 205 10.31 15.52 -2.37
CA VAL A 205 11.26 15.70 -3.48
C VAL A 205 11.79 14.34 -3.91
N ALA A 206 11.51 13.95 -5.14
CA ALA A 206 12.01 12.73 -5.75
C ALA A 206 13.26 13.03 -6.59
N GLN A 207 14.38 12.38 -6.28
CA GLN A 207 15.57 12.36 -7.11
C GLN A 207 15.64 11.04 -7.84
N LEU A 208 15.30 11.04 -9.13
CA LEU A 208 15.33 9.84 -9.95
C LEU A 208 16.77 9.51 -10.36
N ASP A 209 17.10 8.23 -10.38
CA ASP A 209 18.40 7.76 -10.85
C ASP A 209 18.60 8.12 -12.33
N GLY A 210 19.67 8.89 -12.61
CA GLY A 210 20.00 9.37 -13.96
C GLY A 210 19.29 10.65 -14.41
N ALA A 211 18.38 11.24 -13.61
CA ALA A 211 17.80 12.55 -13.88
C ALA A 211 18.71 13.67 -13.34
N SER A 212 18.80 14.77 -14.09
CA SER A 212 19.58 15.95 -13.68
C SER A 212 18.87 16.82 -12.65
N ASP A 213 17.54 16.85 -12.70
CA ASP A 213 16.73 17.73 -11.86
C ASP A 213 15.81 16.91 -10.95
N PRO A 214 15.68 17.27 -9.67
CA PRO A 214 14.74 16.65 -8.76
C PRO A 214 13.29 17.03 -9.13
N LEU A 215 12.36 16.10 -8.89
CA LEU A 215 10.92 16.29 -9.07
C LEU A 215 10.26 16.59 -7.73
N SER A 216 9.58 17.74 -7.61
CA SER A 216 8.75 18.04 -6.45
C SER A 216 7.33 17.50 -6.67
N LEU A 217 6.84 16.71 -5.71
CA LEU A 217 5.48 16.16 -5.66
C LEU A 217 4.74 16.71 -4.45
N ARG A 218 3.50 17.13 -4.64
CA ARG A 218 2.65 17.71 -3.60
C ARG A 218 1.51 16.78 -3.20
N GLY A 219 0.87 17.10 -2.09
CA GLY A 219 -0.31 16.36 -1.63
C GLY A 219 -1.36 16.21 -2.73
N GLY A 220 -1.84 14.97 -2.95
CA GLY A 220 -2.75 14.60 -4.03
C GLY A 220 -2.05 14.05 -5.28
N GLU A 221 -0.72 14.12 -5.37
CA GLU A 221 0.05 13.65 -6.53
C GLU A 221 0.67 12.28 -6.29
N ALA A 222 0.83 11.52 -7.38
CA ALA A 222 1.56 10.27 -7.39
C ALA A 222 2.39 10.13 -8.67
N TYR A 223 3.51 9.42 -8.57
CA TYR A 223 4.48 9.30 -9.64
C TYR A 223 5.18 7.95 -9.64
N ALA A 224 5.24 7.31 -10.83
CA ALA A 224 6.04 6.11 -11.03
C ALA A 224 7.45 6.50 -11.48
N MET A 225 8.45 6.10 -10.71
CA MET A 225 9.86 6.31 -11.06
C MET A 225 10.34 5.21 -12.02
N ARG A 226 11.05 5.60 -13.06
CA ARG A 226 11.68 4.67 -14.02
C ARG A 226 12.96 5.29 -14.55
N GLY A 227 14.12 4.75 -14.17
CA GLY A 227 15.42 4.98 -14.80
C GLY A 227 15.65 6.39 -15.39
N GLY A 228 15.57 7.45 -14.59
CA GLY A 228 15.77 8.84 -15.02
C GLY A 228 14.58 9.52 -15.69
N ALA A 229 13.50 8.80 -15.93
CA ALA A 229 12.21 9.31 -16.37
C ALA A 229 11.10 8.71 -15.53
N GLY A 230 9.89 9.22 -15.64
CA GLY A 230 8.74 8.64 -14.98
C GLY A 230 7.45 9.26 -15.46
N ASP A 231 6.36 8.67 -15.02
CA ASP A 231 5.02 9.09 -15.42
C ASP A 231 4.18 9.47 -14.20
N GLY A 232 3.36 10.52 -14.34
CA GLY A 232 2.30 10.80 -13.38
C GLY A 232 1.38 9.60 -13.21
N ARG A 233 1.04 9.29 -11.97
CA ARG A 233 0.15 8.18 -11.61
C ARG A 233 -1.08 8.72 -10.90
N GLU A 234 -2.11 7.91 -10.91
CA GLU A 234 -3.27 8.18 -10.08
C GLU A 234 -2.96 7.85 -8.62
N LEU A 235 -3.33 8.77 -7.72
CA LEU A 235 -3.12 8.58 -6.30
C LEU A 235 -3.93 7.38 -5.79
N ARG A 236 -3.26 6.39 -5.20
CA ARG A 236 -3.86 5.20 -4.58
C ARG A 236 -3.77 5.32 -3.05
N ASN A 237 -4.43 6.33 -2.50
CA ASN A 237 -4.34 6.67 -1.07
C ASN A 237 -4.72 5.48 -0.17
N ALA A 238 -5.81 4.78 -0.49
CA ALA A 238 -6.31 3.67 0.32
C ALA A 238 -5.51 2.35 0.14
N ALA A 239 -4.53 2.32 -0.77
CA ALA A 239 -3.60 1.19 -0.91
C ALA A 239 -2.64 1.03 0.26
N PHE A 240 -2.53 2.03 1.15
CA PHE A 240 -1.55 2.08 2.24
C PHE A 240 -2.23 1.91 3.59
N ILE A 241 -1.68 1.01 4.43
CA ILE A 241 -2.17 0.73 5.78
C ILE A 241 -1.75 1.85 6.72
N GLU A 242 -2.64 2.22 7.65
CA GLU A 242 -2.35 3.11 8.78
C GLU A 242 -2.23 2.31 10.10
N GLY A 243 -1.70 2.95 11.14
CA GLY A 243 -1.52 2.30 12.43
C GLY A 243 -2.83 1.85 13.10
N ALA A 244 -3.94 2.55 12.84
CA ALA A 244 -5.25 2.19 13.38
C ALA A 244 -5.76 0.84 12.85
N GLU A 245 -5.56 0.56 11.55
CA GLU A 245 -5.94 -0.73 10.94
C GLU A 245 -5.08 -1.86 11.48
N MET A 246 -3.80 -1.61 11.74
CA MET A 246 -2.91 -2.61 12.36
C MET A 246 -3.40 -3.02 13.74
N SER A 247 -3.75 -2.07 14.59
CA SER A 247 -4.24 -2.34 15.94
C SER A 247 -5.55 -3.11 15.90
N SER A 248 -6.45 -2.75 15.00
CA SER A 248 -7.73 -3.43 14.77
C SER A 248 -7.53 -4.88 14.30
N LEU A 249 -6.65 -5.10 13.32
CA LEU A 249 -6.30 -6.44 12.83
C LEU A 249 -5.66 -7.29 13.93
N ARG A 250 -4.76 -6.73 14.72
CA ARG A 250 -4.16 -7.46 15.85
C ARG A 250 -5.22 -7.92 16.85
N ALA A 251 -6.15 -7.05 17.23
CA ALA A 251 -7.25 -7.41 18.12
C ALA A 251 -8.11 -8.55 17.55
N ALA A 252 -8.37 -8.55 16.25
CA ALA A 252 -9.09 -9.62 15.57
C ALA A 252 -8.33 -10.95 15.58
N LEU A 253 -7.01 -10.93 15.35
CA LEU A 253 -6.15 -12.12 15.40
C LEU A 253 -6.10 -12.72 16.82
N GLU A 254 -5.92 -11.89 17.85
CA GLU A 254 -5.95 -12.28 19.25
C GLU A 254 -7.30 -12.91 19.65
N ALA A 255 -8.39 -12.45 19.03
CA ALA A 255 -9.72 -13.02 19.21
C ALA A 255 -9.97 -14.29 18.38
N GLY A 256 -8.99 -14.80 17.63
CA GLY A 256 -9.10 -16.01 16.81
C GLY A 256 -9.96 -15.87 15.56
N GLN A 257 -10.07 -14.64 15.02
CA GLN A 257 -10.94 -14.33 13.86
C GLN A 257 -10.48 -15.04 12.60
N GLU A 258 -9.17 -15.11 12.34
CA GLU A 258 -8.58 -15.84 11.20
C GLU A 258 -9.00 -17.32 11.18
N SER A 259 -8.98 -17.99 12.35
CA SER A 259 -9.42 -19.38 12.46
C SER A 259 -10.92 -19.55 12.19
N ARG A 260 -11.73 -18.57 12.57
CA ARG A 260 -13.18 -18.58 12.23
C ARG A 260 -13.42 -18.41 10.73
N ALA A 261 -12.65 -17.51 10.07
CA ALA A 261 -12.69 -17.36 8.62
C ALA A 261 -12.31 -18.65 7.90
N ALA A 262 -11.25 -19.31 8.33
CA ALA A 262 -10.81 -20.59 7.77
C ALA A 262 -11.87 -21.69 7.96
N ALA A 263 -12.54 -21.74 9.11
CA ALA A 263 -13.62 -22.70 9.38
C ALA A 263 -14.85 -22.41 8.49
N ALA A 264 -15.23 -21.14 8.27
CA ALA A 264 -16.31 -20.76 7.37
C ALA A 264 -15.99 -21.16 5.93
N ASN A 265 -14.77 -20.93 5.46
CA ASN A 265 -14.32 -21.36 4.14
C ASN A 265 -14.33 -22.89 3.98
N ALA A 266 -13.95 -23.63 5.02
CA ALA A 266 -14.03 -25.09 5.02
C ALA A 266 -15.49 -25.57 4.89
N ALA A 267 -16.42 -24.95 5.61
CA ALA A 267 -17.86 -25.27 5.51
C ALA A 267 -18.42 -24.95 4.10
N LEU A 268 -18.01 -23.84 3.49
CA LEU A 268 -18.41 -23.50 2.12
C LEU A 268 -17.89 -24.49 1.08
N ARG A 269 -16.72 -25.10 1.30
CA ARG A 269 -16.19 -26.15 0.39
C ARG A 269 -17.03 -27.41 0.37
N GLU A 270 -17.79 -27.68 1.44
CA GLU A 270 -18.72 -28.82 1.54
C GLU A 270 -20.12 -28.50 1.01
N ASP A 271 -20.41 -27.25 0.62
CA ASP A 271 -21.70 -26.86 0.09
C ASP A 271 -21.93 -27.47 -1.31
N PRO A 272 -22.98 -28.28 -1.52
CA PRO A 272 -23.23 -28.93 -2.82
C PRO A 272 -23.54 -27.94 -3.95
N ALA A 273 -23.88 -26.68 -3.63
CA ALA A 273 -24.13 -25.63 -4.59
C ALA A 273 -22.87 -24.79 -4.87
N LEU A 274 -21.71 -25.14 -4.28
CA LEU A 274 -20.48 -24.43 -4.54
C LEU A 274 -20.09 -24.54 -6.02
N ILE A 275 -19.88 -23.39 -6.67
CA ILE A 275 -19.35 -23.28 -8.02
C ILE A 275 -17.84 -23.08 -7.96
N ALA A 276 -17.41 -22.08 -7.19
CA ALA A 276 -15.99 -21.80 -6.94
C ALA A 276 -15.81 -21.02 -5.62
N LEU A 277 -14.74 -21.32 -4.90
CA LEU A 277 -14.22 -20.53 -3.79
C LEU A 277 -12.73 -20.33 -4.02
N LEU A 278 -12.37 -19.11 -4.45
CA LEU A 278 -10.99 -18.71 -4.72
C LEU A 278 -10.46 -17.99 -3.49
N THR A 279 -9.52 -18.60 -2.80
CA THR A 279 -8.82 -18.01 -1.64
C THR A 279 -7.42 -17.54 -2.00
N PHE A 280 -6.96 -17.81 -3.21
CA PHE A 280 -5.65 -17.44 -3.76
C PHE A 280 -4.43 -17.98 -3.00
N GLU A 281 -4.63 -18.92 -2.08
CA GLU A 281 -3.55 -19.50 -1.26
C GLU A 281 -2.67 -20.49 -2.06
N GLU A 282 -3.20 -21.08 -3.13
CA GLU A 282 -2.49 -22.02 -3.97
C GLU A 282 -1.68 -21.29 -5.04
N SER A 283 -0.36 -21.43 -5.01
CA SER A 283 0.54 -20.83 -6.00
C SER A 283 0.36 -21.48 -7.38
N GLY A 284 0.26 -20.64 -8.44
CA GLY A 284 0.36 -21.10 -9.82
C GLY A 284 -0.92 -21.61 -10.46
N ALA A 285 -2.06 -21.63 -9.76
CA ALA A 285 -3.35 -22.03 -10.33
C ALA A 285 -4.04 -20.90 -11.11
N ALA A 286 -3.63 -19.66 -10.92
CA ALA A 286 -4.28 -18.49 -11.48
C ALA A 286 -3.61 -18.07 -12.80
N SER A 287 -4.40 -17.95 -13.87
CA SER A 287 -3.95 -17.43 -15.17
C SER A 287 -4.37 -15.97 -15.31
N GLY A 288 -3.48 -15.11 -15.77
CA GLY A 288 -3.77 -13.68 -15.94
C GLY A 288 -2.56 -12.79 -15.74
N VAL A 289 -2.84 -11.48 -15.61
CA VAL A 289 -1.85 -10.45 -15.30
C VAL A 289 -2.32 -9.70 -14.05
N PHE A 290 -1.60 -9.85 -12.95
CA PHE A 290 -1.93 -9.27 -11.65
C PHE A 290 -0.70 -9.28 -10.75
N ARG A 291 -0.79 -8.64 -9.59
CA ARG A 291 0.23 -8.74 -8.53
C ARG A 291 -0.29 -9.64 -7.42
N GLU A 292 0.52 -10.61 -6.97
CA GLU A 292 0.27 -11.30 -5.71
C GLU A 292 0.79 -10.41 -4.56
N VAL A 293 -0.10 -10.10 -3.64
CA VAL A 293 0.18 -9.27 -2.46
C VAL A 293 -0.38 -9.93 -1.21
N GLN A 294 -0.09 -9.34 -0.04
CA GLN A 294 -0.70 -9.81 1.20
C GLN A 294 -2.21 -9.61 1.16
N GLY A 295 -2.93 -10.63 1.56
CA GLY A 295 -4.37 -10.63 1.69
C GLY A 295 -4.84 -10.05 3.03
N ARG A 296 -6.03 -10.47 3.45
CA ARG A 296 -6.74 -9.99 4.63
C ARG A 296 -6.08 -10.40 5.94
N TRP A 297 -5.43 -11.56 5.96
CA TRP A 297 -4.73 -12.12 7.10
C TRP A 297 -3.22 -12.12 6.88
N PRO A 298 -2.40 -12.06 7.96
CA PRO A 298 -0.96 -12.16 7.82
C PRO A 298 -0.54 -13.49 7.18
N GLY A 299 0.08 -13.41 6.00
CA GLY A 299 0.50 -14.59 5.24
C GLY A 299 -0.53 -15.11 4.25
N SER A 300 -1.79 -14.65 4.29
CA SER A 300 -2.73 -14.91 3.21
C SER A 300 -2.39 -14.10 1.95
N ARG A 301 -2.97 -14.48 0.82
CA ARG A 301 -2.73 -13.87 -0.48
C ARG A 301 -3.96 -13.19 -1.03
N ALA A 302 -3.72 -12.10 -1.75
CA ALA A 302 -4.72 -11.40 -2.54
C ALA A 302 -4.18 -11.09 -3.93
N MET A 303 -5.09 -10.96 -4.88
CA MET A 303 -4.79 -10.52 -6.24
C MET A 303 -5.01 -9.01 -6.33
N GLU A 304 -3.96 -8.25 -6.65
CA GLU A 304 -3.99 -6.80 -6.82
C GLU A 304 -3.94 -6.42 -8.29
N PHE A 305 -4.82 -5.48 -8.68
CA PHE A 305 -4.96 -4.99 -10.04
C PHE A 305 -4.57 -3.51 -10.06
N VAL A 306 -3.48 -3.17 -10.75
CA VAL A 306 -2.87 -1.82 -10.74
C VAL A 306 -2.71 -1.25 -12.13
N GLU A 307 -2.19 -2.05 -13.07
CA GLU A 307 -1.93 -1.60 -14.43
C GLU A 307 -3.14 -1.82 -15.33
N ALA A 308 -3.23 -1.04 -16.40
CA ALA A 308 -4.25 -1.27 -17.43
C ALA A 308 -4.13 -2.68 -18.01
N GLY A 309 -5.25 -3.38 -18.14
CA GLY A 309 -5.28 -4.76 -18.62
C GLY A 309 -5.04 -5.82 -17.55
N ASP A 310 -4.68 -5.46 -16.30
CA ASP A 310 -4.57 -6.43 -15.22
C ASP A 310 -5.90 -7.17 -15.03
N HIS A 311 -5.85 -8.49 -14.95
CA HIS A 311 -7.00 -9.37 -14.74
C HIS A 311 -6.57 -10.76 -14.27
N LEU A 312 -7.50 -11.49 -13.69
CA LEU A 312 -7.40 -12.92 -13.44
C LEU A 312 -8.42 -13.63 -14.32
N ALA A 313 -7.98 -14.63 -15.10
CA ALA A 313 -8.87 -15.44 -15.91
C ALA A 313 -9.59 -16.49 -15.05
N LEU A 314 -10.88 -16.65 -15.28
CA LEU A 314 -11.74 -17.64 -14.63
C LEU A 314 -12.57 -18.38 -15.69
N ASP A 315 -12.56 -19.70 -15.65
CA ASP A 315 -13.43 -20.51 -16.49
C ASP A 315 -14.18 -21.51 -15.62
N VAL A 316 -15.48 -21.22 -15.36
CA VAL A 316 -16.33 -22.03 -14.50
C VAL A 316 -17.70 -22.22 -15.12
N GLY A 317 -18.21 -23.44 -14.97
CA GLY A 317 -19.60 -23.77 -15.29
C GLY A 317 -19.93 -23.94 -16.78
N GLY A 318 -19.02 -23.73 -17.71
CA GLY A 318 -19.24 -23.89 -19.13
C GLY A 318 -20.52 -23.17 -19.60
N GLY A 319 -21.38 -23.86 -20.32
CA GLY A 319 -22.68 -23.33 -20.80
C GLY A 319 -23.83 -23.43 -19.81
N ARG A 320 -23.59 -23.87 -18.56
CA ARG A 320 -24.65 -24.03 -17.55
C ARG A 320 -25.28 -22.69 -17.15
N GLY A 321 -26.59 -22.68 -17.00
CA GLY A 321 -27.34 -21.58 -16.43
C GLY A 321 -27.76 -21.88 -14.97
N TRP A 322 -27.59 -20.89 -14.08
CA TRP A 322 -28.02 -20.94 -12.69
C TRP A 322 -29.27 -20.06 -12.49
N THR A 323 -30.36 -20.66 -12.02
CA THR A 323 -31.58 -19.93 -11.67
C THR A 323 -31.41 -19.08 -10.43
N GLN A 324 -30.50 -19.46 -9.55
CA GLN A 324 -30.06 -18.69 -8.39
C GLN A 324 -28.52 -18.60 -8.36
N LEU A 325 -28.01 -17.47 -7.93
CA LEU A 325 -26.58 -17.23 -7.85
C LEU A 325 -26.29 -16.30 -6.67
N THR A 326 -25.28 -16.64 -5.89
CA THR A 326 -24.66 -15.72 -4.92
C THR A 326 -23.20 -15.47 -5.34
N LEU A 327 -22.84 -14.23 -5.45
CA LEU A 327 -21.46 -13.76 -5.63
C LEU A 327 -21.05 -13.02 -4.37
N ALA A 328 -19.94 -13.40 -3.76
CA ALA A 328 -19.39 -12.69 -2.60
C ALA A 328 -17.89 -12.51 -2.75
N ALA A 329 -17.35 -11.37 -2.31
CA ALA A 329 -15.92 -11.10 -2.34
C ALA A 329 -15.50 -10.21 -1.16
N TRP A 330 -14.28 -10.44 -0.68
CA TRP A 330 -13.55 -9.49 0.14
C TRP A 330 -12.69 -8.63 -0.77
N VAL A 331 -12.94 -7.32 -0.76
CA VAL A 331 -12.32 -6.36 -1.65
C VAL A 331 -11.69 -5.24 -0.83
N ARG A 332 -10.50 -4.80 -1.24
CA ARG A 332 -9.86 -3.59 -0.73
C ARG A 332 -9.66 -2.64 -1.89
N LEU A 333 -10.42 -1.56 -1.91
CA LEU A 333 -10.32 -0.54 -2.94
C LEU A 333 -9.19 0.44 -2.63
N ASP A 334 -8.35 0.72 -3.61
CA ASP A 334 -7.28 1.72 -3.50
C ASP A 334 -7.79 3.12 -3.81
N ARG A 335 -8.75 3.23 -4.73
CA ARG A 335 -9.34 4.49 -5.21
C ARG A 335 -10.65 4.26 -5.97
N LEU A 336 -11.42 5.34 -6.12
CA LEU A 336 -12.47 5.47 -7.14
C LEU A 336 -11.95 6.35 -8.28
N GLY A 337 -12.65 6.38 -9.41
CA GLY A 337 -12.32 7.30 -10.50
C GLY A 337 -12.51 6.73 -11.91
N ALA A 338 -12.57 5.41 -12.05
CA ALA A 338 -13.01 4.80 -13.30
C ALA A 338 -14.55 4.77 -13.35
N PRO A 339 -15.16 4.93 -14.54
CA PRO A 339 -16.63 4.83 -14.69
C PRO A 339 -17.19 3.48 -14.22
N TYR A 340 -16.38 2.43 -14.36
CA TYR A 340 -16.68 1.07 -13.92
C TYR A 340 -15.42 0.38 -13.45
N GLN A 341 -15.52 -0.38 -12.36
CA GLN A 341 -14.46 -1.22 -11.82
C GLN A 341 -14.98 -2.65 -11.70
N SER A 342 -14.40 -3.58 -12.46
CA SER A 342 -14.86 -4.97 -12.51
C SER A 342 -14.52 -5.74 -11.26
N LEU A 343 -15.50 -6.46 -10.71
CA LEU A 343 -15.27 -7.54 -9.77
C LEU A 343 -15.23 -8.88 -10.52
N LEU A 344 -16.25 -9.16 -11.32
CA LEU A 344 -16.32 -10.32 -12.22
C LEU A 344 -17.10 -9.96 -13.48
N HIS A 345 -16.51 -10.15 -14.65
CA HIS A 345 -17.16 -9.98 -15.94
C HIS A 345 -17.01 -11.24 -16.80
N THR A 346 -18.11 -11.76 -17.33
CA THR A 346 -18.08 -12.83 -18.33
C THR A 346 -17.56 -12.29 -19.66
N ASP A 347 -16.75 -13.07 -20.33
CA ASP A 347 -16.16 -12.72 -21.62
C ASP A 347 -17.20 -12.78 -22.76
N GLY A 348 -16.95 -12.04 -23.84
CA GLY A 348 -17.77 -12.06 -25.03
C GLY A 348 -19.20 -11.55 -24.80
N TRP A 349 -19.39 -10.49 -24.04
CA TRP A 349 -20.70 -9.88 -23.75
C TRP A 349 -21.45 -9.54 -25.03
N SER A 350 -22.56 -10.24 -25.26
CA SER A 350 -23.33 -10.14 -26.49
C SER A 350 -24.84 -10.33 -26.24
N GLN A 351 -25.67 -9.72 -27.11
CA GLN A 351 -27.13 -9.93 -27.07
C GLN A 351 -27.54 -11.39 -27.34
N ASP A 352 -26.69 -12.12 -28.04
CA ASP A 352 -26.93 -13.55 -28.36
C ASP A 352 -26.66 -14.48 -27.18
N ASN A 353 -26.09 -13.93 -26.09
CA ASN A 353 -25.71 -14.69 -24.89
C ASN A 353 -26.45 -14.21 -23.64
N PRO A 354 -27.81 -14.42 -23.53
CA PRO A 354 -28.55 -13.98 -22.36
C PRO A 354 -28.07 -14.69 -21.09
N GLY A 355 -28.08 -13.95 -19.96
CA GLY A 355 -27.67 -14.45 -18.67
C GLY A 355 -26.19 -14.25 -18.35
N GLN A 356 -25.39 -13.73 -19.27
CA GLN A 356 -24.01 -13.30 -18.94
C GLN A 356 -24.01 -12.30 -17.79
N VAL A 357 -22.98 -12.37 -16.93
CA VAL A 357 -22.89 -11.65 -15.66
C VAL A 357 -21.79 -10.60 -15.70
N HIS A 358 -22.12 -9.37 -15.36
CA HIS A 358 -21.16 -8.32 -15.02
C HIS A 358 -21.42 -7.80 -13.62
N TRP A 359 -20.53 -8.11 -12.71
CA TRP A 359 -20.55 -7.62 -11.33
C TRP A 359 -19.44 -6.57 -11.18
N MET A 360 -19.78 -5.36 -10.77
CA MET A 360 -18.85 -4.21 -10.80
C MET A 360 -19.22 -3.15 -9.76
N ILE A 361 -18.31 -2.19 -9.58
CA ILE A 361 -18.53 -0.93 -8.88
C ILE A 361 -18.61 0.18 -9.94
N ASN A 362 -19.68 0.99 -9.87
CA ASN A 362 -19.91 2.10 -10.79
C ASN A 362 -19.09 3.34 -10.43
N GLY A 363 -19.09 4.35 -11.31
CA GLY A 363 -18.43 5.64 -11.07
C GLY A 363 -19.02 6.46 -9.90
N ASP A 364 -20.26 6.18 -9.49
CA ASP A 364 -20.90 6.72 -8.29
C ASP A 364 -20.65 5.87 -7.03
N ALA A 365 -19.72 4.92 -7.13
CA ALA A 365 -19.35 3.97 -6.10
C ALA A 365 -20.41 2.93 -5.72
N THR A 366 -21.56 2.86 -6.39
CA THR A 366 -22.54 1.81 -6.12
C THR A 366 -22.11 0.48 -6.73
N MET A 367 -22.46 -0.63 -6.07
CA MET A 367 -22.29 -1.98 -6.61
C MET A 367 -23.38 -2.28 -7.63
N ARG A 368 -23.04 -2.79 -8.80
CA ARG A 368 -23.96 -3.18 -9.87
C ARG A 368 -23.87 -4.66 -10.18
N LEU A 369 -25.04 -5.29 -10.41
CA LEU A 369 -25.13 -6.57 -11.10
C LEU A 369 -25.87 -6.36 -12.44
N ALA A 370 -25.15 -6.47 -13.55
CA ALA A 370 -25.74 -6.51 -14.87
C ALA A 370 -25.83 -7.97 -15.34
N LEU A 371 -27.02 -8.37 -15.74
CA LEU A 371 -27.25 -9.63 -16.44
C LEU A 371 -27.69 -9.33 -17.87
N ARG A 372 -27.02 -9.96 -18.83
CA ARG A 372 -27.36 -9.74 -20.23
C ARG A 372 -28.77 -10.27 -20.52
N SER A 373 -29.61 -9.47 -21.10
CA SER A 373 -30.90 -9.86 -21.66
C SER A 373 -30.93 -9.57 -23.16
N ASN A 374 -31.82 -10.26 -23.90
CA ASN A 374 -32.00 -10.00 -25.32
C ASN A 374 -32.75 -8.70 -25.56
N GLU A 375 -33.51 -8.25 -24.56
CA GLU A 375 -34.32 -7.06 -24.60
C GLU A 375 -33.89 -6.08 -23.51
N LEU A 376 -33.83 -4.79 -23.85
CA LEU A 376 -33.70 -3.74 -22.85
C LEU A 376 -35.07 -3.65 -22.15
N ASP A 377 -35.09 -3.67 -20.84
CA ASP A 377 -36.28 -3.46 -20.06
C ASP A 377 -36.64 -1.97 -20.03
N PRO A 378 -37.71 -1.55 -20.78
CA PRO A 378 -38.11 -0.14 -20.80
C PRO A 378 -38.73 0.34 -19.48
N ALA A 379 -39.06 -0.58 -18.57
CA ALA A 379 -39.62 -0.30 -17.26
C ALA A 379 -38.58 -0.27 -16.12
N ALA A 380 -37.29 -0.55 -16.44
CA ALA A 380 -36.23 -0.45 -15.44
C ALA A 380 -35.99 1.01 -15.09
N ASP A 381 -36.32 1.39 -13.87
CA ASP A 381 -36.17 2.74 -13.30
C ASP A 381 -34.70 3.06 -12.95
N GLU A 382 -33.77 2.25 -13.41
CA GLU A 382 -32.35 2.37 -13.11
C GLU A 382 -31.52 2.73 -14.36
N ARG A 383 -30.44 3.49 -14.18
CA ARG A 383 -29.54 3.86 -15.26
C ARG A 383 -29.11 2.62 -16.05
N HIS A 384 -29.38 2.59 -17.33
CA HIS A 384 -29.06 1.51 -18.25
C HIS A 384 -29.82 0.19 -18.01
N GLY A 385 -30.88 0.16 -17.21
CA GLY A 385 -31.70 -1.04 -16.99
C GLY A 385 -31.03 -2.13 -16.16
N TYR A 386 -30.01 -1.81 -15.36
CA TYR A 386 -29.31 -2.74 -14.48
C TYR A 386 -29.44 -2.33 -13.02
N PRO A 387 -29.66 -3.30 -12.11
CA PRO A 387 -29.81 -3.04 -10.69
C PRO A 387 -28.51 -2.57 -10.03
N ASP A 388 -28.64 -1.53 -9.21
CA ASP A 388 -27.56 -0.95 -8.40
C ASP A 388 -27.89 -1.03 -6.90
N SER A 389 -26.83 -1.17 -6.08
CA SER A 389 -26.93 -1.01 -4.63
C SER A 389 -27.33 0.43 -4.26
N ARG A 390 -27.66 0.64 -2.97
CA ARG A 390 -27.96 1.98 -2.44
C ARG A 390 -26.74 2.64 -1.86
N THR A 391 -26.00 1.88 -1.03
CA THR A 391 -24.86 2.40 -0.27
C THR A 391 -23.60 2.39 -1.14
N PRO A 392 -22.87 3.52 -1.23
CA PRO A 392 -21.58 3.56 -1.93
C PRO A 392 -20.53 2.69 -1.25
N VAL A 393 -19.71 2.02 -2.06
CA VAL A 393 -18.52 1.27 -1.64
C VAL A 393 -17.33 2.22 -1.74
N LEU A 394 -16.92 2.80 -0.63
CA LEU A 394 -15.85 3.80 -0.59
C LEU A 394 -14.50 3.17 -0.26
N PRO A 395 -13.41 3.64 -0.89
CA PRO A 395 -12.06 3.25 -0.50
C PRO A 395 -11.74 3.80 0.90
N GLU A 396 -11.35 2.93 1.80
CA GLU A 396 -10.82 3.29 3.11
C GLU A 396 -9.41 2.73 3.25
N ARG A 397 -8.50 3.52 3.85
CA ARG A 397 -7.09 3.14 3.97
C ARG A 397 -6.91 1.80 4.66
N GLY A 398 -6.30 0.86 3.97
CA GLY A 398 -6.01 -0.47 4.46
C GLY A 398 -7.21 -1.36 4.76
N ARG A 399 -8.45 -0.90 4.51
CA ARG A 399 -9.65 -1.62 4.92
C ARG A 399 -10.23 -2.51 3.84
N TRP A 400 -10.63 -3.69 4.27
CA TRP A 400 -11.37 -4.66 3.47
C TRP A 400 -12.86 -4.47 3.64
N VAL A 401 -13.60 -4.58 2.54
CA VAL A 401 -15.07 -4.58 2.52
C VAL A 401 -15.58 -5.91 1.98
N HIS A 402 -16.67 -6.39 2.55
CA HIS A 402 -17.35 -7.60 2.08
C HIS A 402 -18.54 -7.21 1.20
N LEU A 403 -18.48 -7.58 -0.05
CA LEU A 403 -19.47 -7.29 -1.07
C LEU A 403 -20.21 -8.58 -1.42
N VAL A 404 -21.56 -8.56 -1.37
CA VAL A 404 -22.35 -9.71 -1.77
C VAL A 404 -23.51 -9.27 -2.65
N VAL A 405 -23.77 -10.04 -3.70
CA VAL A 405 -24.97 -9.93 -4.51
C VAL A 405 -25.64 -11.30 -4.63
N VAL A 406 -26.94 -11.33 -4.44
CA VAL A 406 -27.77 -12.53 -4.56
C VAL A 406 -28.80 -12.32 -5.67
N TYR A 407 -28.77 -13.20 -6.66
CA TYR A 407 -29.66 -13.20 -7.80
C TYR A 407 -30.60 -14.41 -7.76
N ASP A 408 -31.88 -14.18 -8.04
CA ASP A 408 -32.90 -15.24 -8.22
C ASP A 408 -33.73 -14.94 -9.49
N SER A 409 -33.45 -15.67 -10.57
CA SER A 409 -34.12 -15.45 -11.85
C SER A 409 -35.59 -15.87 -11.83
N ALA A 410 -35.97 -16.84 -10.98
CA ALA A 410 -37.37 -17.28 -10.88
C ALA A 410 -38.25 -16.20 -10.24
N LYS A 411 -37.67 -15.39 -9.34
CA LYS A 411 -38.37 -14.25 -8.74
C LYS A 411 -38.08 -12.93 -9.46
N GLY A 412 -37.09 -12.89 -10.35
CA GLY A 412 -36.58 -11.68 -10.97
C GLY A 412 -35.99 -10.71 -9.95
N THR A 413 -35.34 -11.19 -8.87
CA THR A 413 -34.84 -10.34 -7.80
C THR A 413 -33.31 -10.32 -7.76
N VAL A 414 -32.75 -9.13 -7.45
CA VAL A 414 -31.34 -8.92 -7.10
C VAL A 414 -31.30 -8.26 -5.72
N ARG A 415 -30.55 -8.87 -4.80
CA ARG A 415 -30.31 -8.33 -3.45
C ARG A 415 -28.85 -8.02 -3.26
N PHE A 416 -28.57 -6.84 -2.71
CA PHE A 416 -27.23 -6.34 -2.43
C PHE A 416 -26.97 -6.32 -0.93
N TYR A 417 -25.73 -6.65 -0.55
CA TYR A 417 -25.27 -6.60 0.84
C TYR A 417 -23.90 -5.97 0.90
N LEU A 418 -23.68 -5.13 1.90
CA LEU A 418 -22.41 -4.51 2.21
C LEU A 418 -22.03 -4.82 3.66
N ASN A 419 -20.86 -5.41 3.86
CA ASN A 419 -20.36 -5.78 5.19
C ASN A 419 -21.38 -6.60 6.00
N GLY A 420 -21.91 -7.67 5.38
CA GLY A 420 -22.85 -8.58 5.99
C GLY A 420 -24.26 -8.04 6.18
N ARG A 421 -24.53 -6.79 5.82
CA ARG A 421 -25.84 -6.14 6.02
C ARG A 421 -26.58 -5.99 4.70
N PHE A 422 -27.90 -6.30 4.75
CA PHE A 422 -28.78 -6.02 3.63
C PHE A 422 -28.77 -4.52 3.28
N ASP A 423 -28.62 -4.21 1.99
CA ASP A 423 -28.59 -2.86 1.47
C ASP A 423 -29.82 -2.52 0.62
N LYS A 424 -30.11 -3.32 -0.40
CA LYS A 424 -31.22 -3.09 -1.31
C LYS A 424 -31.68 -4.38 -1.99
N GLU A 425 -32.96 -4.49 -2.24
CA GLU A 425 -33.56 -5.44 -3.20
C GLU A 425 -34.14 -4.66 -4.38
N THR A 426 -33.90 -5.14 -5.57
CA THR A 426 -34.53 -4.63 -6.79
C THR A 426 -35.07 -5.78 -7.64
N ARG A 427 -35.92 -5.47 -8.60
CA ARG A 427 -36.52 -6.45 -9.50
C ARG A 427 -36.12 -6.19 -10.93
N GLN A 428 -35.90 -7.27 -11.67
CA GLN A 428 -35.71 -7.27 -13.11
C GLN A 428 -36.98 -7.88 -13.75
N SER A 429 -37.55 -7.19 -14.73
CA SER A 429 -38.74 -7.70 -15.43
C SER A 429 -38.38 -8.81 -16.42
N VAL A 430 -37.16 -8.80 -16.97
CA VAL A 430 -36.64 -9.86 -17.84
C VAL A 430 -35.45 -10.53 -17.15
N ALA A 431 -35.67 -11.72 -16.60
CA ALA A 431 -34.69 -12.46 -15.84
C ALA A 431 -34.34 -13.78 -16.56
N HIS A 432 -33.04 -13.98 -16.83
CA HIS A 432 -32.51 -15.21 -17.39
C HIS A 432 -31.66 -15.95 -16.34
N PRO A 433 -31.55 -17.28 -16.39
CA PRO A 433 -30.57 -18.00 -15.58
C PRO A 433 -29.18 -17.42 -15.82
N ALA A 434 -28.44 -17.14 -14.74
CA ALA A 434 -27.08 -16.57 -14.82
C ALA A 434 -26.12 -17.56 -15.48
N ARG A 435 -25.23 -17.07 -16.35
CA ARG A 435 -24.16 -17.84 -17.02
C ARG A 435 -22.83 -17.24 -16.68
N LEU A 436 -21.93 -18.05 -16.15
CA LEU A 436 -20.57 -17.60 -15.79
C LEU A 436 -19.60 -17.84 -16.94
N GLY A 437 -19.41 -19.08 -17.41
CA GLY A 437 -18.49 -19.39 -18.53
C GLY A 437 -17.09 -18.80 -18.36
N PRO A 438 -16.33 -18.57 -19.45
CA PRO A 438 -15.12 -17.78 -19.40
C PRO A 438 -15.40 -16.36 -18.92
N ALA A 439 -14.59 -15.90 -17.95
CA ALA A 439 -14.77 -14.61 -17.29
C ALA A 439 -13.42 -14.02 -16.85
N ARG A 440 -13.42 -12.74 -16.53
CA ARG A 440 -12.29 -12.06 -15.90
C ARG A 440 -12.70 -11.50 -14.54
N ILE A 441 -11.82 -11.69 -13.58
CA ILE A 441 -11.88 -11.05 -12.27
C ILE A 441 -10.99 -9.83 -12.34
N GLY A 442 -11.45 -8.70 -11.83
CA GLY A 442 -10.70 -7.45 -11.77
C GLY A 442 -10.62 -6.66 -13.07
N ASN A 443 -11.18 -7.16 -14.19
CA ASN A 443 -11.25 -6.45 -15.46
C ASN A 443 -12.32 -7.02 -16.42
N TRP A 444 -12.37 -6.53 -17.66
CA TRP A 444 -13.24 -6.99 -18.73
C TRP A 444 -12.45 -7.22 -20.03
N ASP A 445 -12.91 -8.13 -20.90
CA ASP A 445 -12.22 -8.49 -22.15
C ASP A 445 -12.37 -7.47 -23.28
N GLN A 446 -13.47 -6.71 -23.29
CA GLN A 446 -13.78 -5.76 -24.39
C GLN A 446 -13.39 -4.32 -24.09
N GLN A 447 -13.19 -3.97 -22.82
CA GLN A 447 -12.81 -2.62 -22.40
C GLN A 447 -12.07 -2.68 -21.08
N ASP A 448 -11.04 -1.85 -20.91
CA ASP A 448 -10.36 -1.76 -19.61
C ASP A 448 -11.31 -1.17 -18.54
N ARG A 449 -11.74 -2.04 -17.63
CA ARG A 449 -12.57 -1.74 -16.45
C ARG A 449 -11.88 -2.22 -15.19
N LYS A 450 -10.58 -2.05 -15.17
CA LYS A 450 -9.71 -2.53 -14.12
C LYS A 450 -10.24 -2.12 -12.74
N LEU A 451 -10.30 -3.07 -11.83
CA LEU A 451 -10.43 -2.82 -10.41
C LEU A 451 -9.17 -2.10 -9.94
N SER A 452 -9.33 -0.97 -9.26
CA SER A 452 -8.20 -0.34 -8.58
C SER A 452 -8.17 -0.83 -7.13
N GLY A 453 -7.48 -1.94 -6.90
CA GLY A 453 -7.49 -2.57 -5.58
C GLY A 453 -7.15 -4.05 -5.61
N ARG A 454 -7.60 -4.75 -4.56
CA ARG A 454 -7.31 -6.17 -4.30
C ARG A 454 -8.60 -6.97 -4.07
N ILE A 455 -8.54 -8.26 -4.42
CA ILE A 455 -9.53 -9.27 -4.03
C ILE A 455 -8.79 -10.37 -3.27
N ASP A 456 -9.25 -10.67 -2.05
CA ASP A 456 -8.70 -11.76 -1.21
C ASP A 456 -9.48 -13.06 -1.42
N GLU A 457 -10.80 -13.02 -1.28
CA GLU A 457 -11.68 -14.18 -1.49
C GLU A 457 -12.77 -13.85 -2.49
N LEU A 458 -13.06 -14.80 -3.37
CA LEU A 458 -14.20 -14.76 -4.27
C LEU A 458 -14.99 -16.05 -4.16
N LEU A 459 -16.25 -15.94 -3.75
CA LEU A 459 -17.21 -17.05 -3.66
C LEU A 459 -18.24 -16.94 -4.78
N LEU A 460 -18.42 -18.03 -5.51
CA LEU A 460 -19.49 -18.24 -6.48
C LEU A 460 -20.33 -19.42 -6.02
N LEU A 461 -21.61 -19.21 -5.73
CA LEU A 461 -22.51 -20.22 -5.18
C LEU A 461 -23.79 -20.31 -6.00
N GLY A 462 -24.15 -21.49 -6.49
CA GLY A 462 -25.29 -21.75 -7.37
C GLY A 462 -26.65 -21.84 -6.64
N ARG A 463 -26.75 -21.11 -5.53
CA ARG A 463 -27.98 -20.93 -4.75
C ARG A 463 -28.08 -19.52 -4.19
N ALA A 464 -29.24 -19.11 -3.76
CA ALA A 464 -29.45 -17.86 -3.05
C ALA A 464 -29.12 -18.03 -1.56
N MET A 465 -28.14 -17.28 -1.05
CA MET A 465 -27.88 -17.19 0.39
C MET A 465 -28.95 -16.36 1.10
N GLY A 466 -29.22 -16.70 2.35
CA GLY A 466 -30.14 -15.94 3.22
C GLY A 466 -29.40 -14.80 3.94
N ASP A 467 -30.14 -13.82 4.46
CA ASP A 467 -29.61 -12.65 5.16
C ASP A 467 -28.76 -13.03 6.37
N ALA A 468 -29.21 -14.00 7.17
CA ALA A 468 -28.47 -14.48 8.34
C ALA A 468 -27.15 -15.14 7.94
N GLU A 469 -27.18 -15.99 6.92
CA GLU A 469 -26.01 -16.69 6.41
C GLU A 469 -24.93 -15.71 5.88
N ILE A 470 -25.35 -14.64 5.16
CA ILE A 470 -24.45 -13.59 4.69
C ILE A 470 -23.86 -12.80 5.87
N GLY A 471 -24.67 -12.52 6.89
CA GLY A 471 -24.21 -11.89 8.13
C GLY A 471 -23.18 -12.75 8.87
N GLU A 472 -23.43 -14.06 9.01
CA GLU A 472 -22.50 -15.01 9.64
C GLU A 472 -21.19 -15.13 8.85
N LEU A 473 -21.25 -15.17 7.53
CA LEU A 473 -20.06 -15.19 6.67
C LEU A 473 -19.20 -13.93 6.86
N TYR A 474 -19.83 -12.76 6.92
CA TYR A 474 -19.13 -11.52 7.21
C TYR A 474 -18.48 -11.54 8.61
N GLU A 475 -19.27 -11.88 9.65
CA GLU A 475 -18.79 -11.91 11.03
C GLU A 475 -17.63 -12.92 11.22
N ALA A 476 -17.65 -14.04 10.47
CA ALA A 476 -16.55 -14.99 10.46
C ALA A 476 -15.28 -14.42 9.78
N GLY A 477 -15.44 -13.61 8.74
CA GLY A 477 -14.34 -13.17 7.87
C GLY A 477 -13.80 -11.77 8.16
N VAL A 478 -14.47 -10.93 8.98
CA VAL A 478 -14.08 -9.54 9.19
C VAL A 478 -12.73 -9.42 9.94
N PRO A 479 -11.72 -8.70 9.36
CA PRO A 479 -10.40 -8.59 9.97
C PRO A 479 -10.29 -7.44 11.00
N TYR A 480 -11.40 -6.81 11.39
CA TYR A 480 -11.41 -5.64 12.28
C TYR A 480 -12.35 -5.86 13.47
N ARG A 481 -11.93 -5.35 14.63
CA ARG A 481 -12.75 -5.29 15.85
C ARG A 481 -12.55 -3.98 16.59
#